data_3b5ba95a985f4cd54ae5bcf1bc77cc69
#
_entry.id   3b5ba95a985f4cd54ae5bcf1bc77cc69
#
_cell.length_a   1.000
_cell.length_b   1.000
_cell.length_c   1.000
_cell.angle_alpha   90.00
_cell.angle_beta   90.00
_cell.angle_gamma   90.00
#
_symmetry.space_group_name_H-M   'P 1'
#
loop_
_entity.id
_entity.type
_entity.pdbx_description
1 polymer ?
#
loop_
_entity_poly.entity_id
_entity_poly.type
_entity_poly.pdbx_seq_one_letter_code
_entity_poly.pdbx_strand_id
1 'polypeptide(L)'
;MYAQGARGAYNNGGEIEVYHVTNLNDSGEGSFRDAVSKGNRIVVFDVGGTITLKSDVVVKGNVTILGQTAPGGAGITLKNGKIGMGGDNIIVRYISSRPGEKGKGDYDAWGGSNGSNSIIDHCSIGWANDEQFGLYSNNMNQTVQYTIIGPSDCVSYHSKGAHGFGVMFGKGENSWHHNLICHSLSRNFRGKVVGTYAMDFVNNVIYDWGSQTAYGTFGHENYVNNYLKAGPSTKGGYNFINISSGTAPENYKFYLTGNKMVNPDNSVMSKQTNNNWSGFNFGSAGYDEAYYRSNSHYPINVNGVNVSVAQNPESADAAYSNVLAYAGSGINAASRPKIDKQVIEETRTGTGSLTGGRDFSTVTDSAVLD
;
A
#
# COMPACT_ATOMS: atom_id res chain seq x y z
N MET A 1 9.82 13.20 -5.44
CA MET A 1 10.14 11.79 -5.19
C MET A 1 11.64 11.60 -5.00
N TYR A 2 12.03 10.85 -3.97
CA TYR A 2 13.44 10.65 -3.61
C TYR A 2 14.10 9.49 -4.35
N ALA A 3 13.33 8.47 -4.73
CA ALA A 3 13.88 7.30 -5.38
C ALA A 3 14.36 7.59 -6.80
N GLN A 4 15.53 7.14 -7.12
CA GLN A 4 16.15 7.28 -8.42
C GLN A 4 16.29 5.94 -9.15
N GLY A 5 16.00 4.83 -8.47
CA GLY A 5 16.14 3.49 -9.01
C GLY A 5 17.57 3.17 -9.47
N ALA A 6 17.69 2.39 -10.51
CA ALA A 6 18.97 2.08 -11.13
C ALA A 6 19.43 3.25 -12.01
N ARG A 7 20.40 4.00 -11.53
CA ARG A 7 21.05 5.10 -12.27
C ARG A 7 22.56 5.03 -12.06
N GLY A 8 23.27 4.25 -12.88
CA GLY A 8 24.68 3.94 -12.73
C GLY A 8 25.58 5.09 -12.28
N ALA A 9 25.72 6.15 -13.07
CA ALA A 9 26.52 7.31 -12.73
C ALA A 9 25.97 8.11 -11.52
N TYR A 10 24.69 8.02 -11.25
CA TYR A 10 24.02 8.66 -10.11
C TYR A 10 24.20 7.87 -8.81
N ASN A 11 24.40 6.56 -8.95
CA ASN A 11 24.56 5.61 -7.85
C ASN A 11 26.05 5.24 -7.69
N ASN A 12 26.91 6.21 -7.50
CA ASN A 12 28.38 6.05 -7.33
C ASN A 12 29.13 5.58 -8.59
N GLY A 13 28.65 5.89 -9.78
CA GLY A 13 29.38 5.68 -11.02
C GLY A 13 29.41 4.25 -11.55
N GLY A 14 28.59 3.34 -11.01
CA GLY A 14 28.46 2.00 -11.55
C GLY A 14 27.68 1.98 -12.87
N GLU A 15 28.01 1.05 -13.76
CA GLU A 15 27.22 0.81 -14.96
C GLU A 15 25.85 0.26 -14.63
N ILE A 16 24.84 0.64 -15.43
CA ILE A 16 23.49 0.08 -15.32
C ILE A 16 23.43 -1.19 -16.15
N GLU A 17 23.09 -2.29 -15.51
CA GLU A 17 22.79 -3.57 -16.14
C GLU A 17 21.29 -3.66 -16.42
N VAL A 18 20.89 -3.91 -17.67
CA VAL A 18 19.53 -4.37 -17.98
C VAL A 18 19.52 -5.89 -17.81
N TYR A 19 18.85 -6.34 -16.73
CA TYR A 19 18.77 -7.77 -16.42
C TYR A 19 17.45 -8.34 -16.89
N HIS A 20 17.50 -9.39 -17.70
CA HIS A 20 16.33 -10.07 -18.22
C HIS A 20 15.94 -11.25 -17.34
N VAL A 21 14.73 -11.24 -16.80
CA VAL A 21 14.12 -12.39 -16.14
C VAL A 21 13.54 -13.30 -17.23
N THR A 22 14.18 -14.43 -17.42
CA THR A 22 13.90 -15.36 -18.55
C THR A 22 13.17 -16.62 -18.13
N ASN A 23 12.95 -16.82 -16.83
CA ASN A 23 12.22 -17.98 -16.30
C ASN A 23 11.48 -17.63 -15.00
N LEU A 24 10.48 -18.46 -14.65
CA LEU A 24 9.67 -18.34 -13.45
C LEU A 24 10.17 -19.20 -12.28
N ASN A 25 11.41 -19.65 -12.31
CA ASN A 25 12.03 -20.41 -11.22
C ASN A 25 12.21 -19.53 -9.97
N ASP A 26 12.18 -20.14 -8.79
CA ASP A 26 12.45 -19.44 -7.53
C ASP A 26 13.87 -18.84 -7.48
N SER A 27 14.85 -19.51 -8.07
CA SER A 27 16.26 -19.13 -7.99
C SER A 27 17.07 -19.64 -9.18
N GLY A 28 18.31 -19.19 -9.27
CA GLY A 28 19.23 -19.49 -10.36
C GLY A 28 19.29 -18.39 -11.39
N GLU A 29 20.15 -18.55 -12.38
CA GLU A 29 20.36 -17.60 -13.47
C GLU A 29 19.04 -17.33 -14.22
N GLY A 30 18.78 -16.07 -14.54
CA GLY A 30 17.56 -15.64 -15.22
C GLY A 30 16.31 -15.63 -14.34
N SER A 31 16.41 -15.95 -13.05
CA SER A 31 15.27 -15.83 -12.11
C SER A 31 15.11 -14.40 -11.59
N PHE A 32 13.91 -14.08 -11.09
CA PHE A 32 13.65 -12.79 -10.42
C PHE A 32 14.55 -12.59 -9.19
N ARG A 33 14.78 -13.65 -8.40
CA ARG A 33 15.65 -13.60 -7.22
C ARG A 33 17.08 -13.21 -7.61
N ASP A 34 17.60 -13.74 -8.69
CA ASP A 34 18.94 -13.35 -9.18
C ASP A 34 18.92 -11.91 -9.71
N ALA A 35 17.89 -11.53 -10.43
CA ALA A 35 17.73 -10.16 -10.95
C ALA A 35 17.87 -9.08 -9.87
N VAL A 36 17.25 -9.28 -8.68
CA VAL A 36 17.23 -8.30 -7.60
C VAL A 36 18.33 -8.50 -6.55
N SER A 37 19.26 -9.45 -6.78
CA SER A 37 20.37 -9.79 -5.88
C SER A 37 21.51 -8.77 -5.87
N LYS A 38 21.56 -7.89 -6.87
CA LYS A 38 22.59 -6.85 -7.04
C LYS A 38 21.92 -5.49 -7.32
N GLY A 39 22.62 -4.42 -6.96
CA GLY A 39 22.24 -3.06 -7.32
C GLY A 39 22.58 -2.68 -8.77
N ASN A 40 22.21 -1.47 -9.15
CA ASN A 40 22.41 -0.88 -10.48
C ASN A 40 21.78 -1.71 -11.61
N ARG A 41 20.64 -2.32 -11.35
CA ARG A 41 19.89 -3.11 -12.33
C ARG A 41 18.56 -2.49 -12.70
N ILE A 42 18.28 -2.49 -14.00
CA ILE A 42 16.92 -2.37 -14.53
C ILE A 42 16.46 -3.79 -14.85
N VAL A 43 15.46 -4.26 -14.07
CA VAL A 43 14.92 -5.61 -14.21
C VAL A 43 13.74 -5.58 -15.15
N VAL A 44 13.84 -6.31 -16.25
CA VAL A 44 12.79 -6.51 -17.26
C VAL A 44 12.44 -8.00 -17.36
N PHE A 45 11.24 -8.31 -17.82
CA PHE A 45 10.73 -9.68 -17.87
C PHE A 45 10.44 -10.11 -19.29
N ASP A 46 11.06 -11.20 -19.72
CA ASP A 46 10.80 -11.88 -20.98
C ASP A 46 9.72 -12.97 -20.81
N VAL A 47 9.32 -13.23 -19.57
CA VAL A 47 8.27 -14.17 -19.19
C VAL A 47 7.21 -13.49 -18.33
N GLY A 48 5.98 -13.96 -18.42
CA GLY A 48 4.86 -13.54 -17.56
C GLY A 48 4.33 -14.72 -16.77
N GLY A 49 3.71 -14.44 -15.60
CA GLY A 49 3.09 -15.49 -14.80
C GLY A 49 3.48 -15.45 -13.32
N THR A 50 3.34 -16.60 -12.65
CA THR A 50 3.53 -16.73 -11.21
C THR A 50 4.85 -17.42 -10.88
N ILE A 51 5.64 -16.76 -10.02
CA ILE A 51 6.86 -17.31 -9.42
C ILE A 51 6.50 -17.87 -8.04
N THR A 52 6.62 -19.18 -7.86
CA THR A 52 6.41 -19.83 -6.57
C THR A 52 7.70 -19.82 -5.76
N LEU A 53 7.76 -18.94 -4.79
CA LEU A 53 8.94 -18.74 -3.95
C LEU A 53 9.09 -19.84 -2.90
N LYS A 54 10.33 -20.24 -2.62
CA LYS A 54 10.71 -21.13 -1.50
C LYS A 54 11.07 -20.33 -0.24
N SER A 55 11.42 -19.07 -0.39
CA SER A 55 11.73 -18.11 0.68
C SER A 55 11.46 -16.70 0.19
N ASP A 56 11.41 -15.75 1.12
CA ASP A 56 11.24 -14.34 0.79
C ASP A 56 12.31 -13.85 -0.21
N VAL A 57 11.92 -12.90 -1.06
CA VAL A 57 12.84 -12.22 -1.98
C VAL A 57 13.19 -10.86 -1.43
N VAL A 58 14.48 -10.57 -1.29
CA VAL A 58 14.98 -9.29 -0.80
C VAL A 58 15.60 -8.50 -1.93
N VAL A 59 15.01 -7.36 -2.26
CA VAL A 59 15.49 -6.45 -3.31
C VAL A 59 16.66 -5.61 -2.76
N LYS A 60 17.80 -5.66 -3.41
CA LYS A 60 18.95 -4.79 -3.09
C LYS A 60 18.66 -3.34 -3.49
N GLY A 61 19.39 -2.42 -2.90
CA GLY A 61 19.31 -1.00 -3.27
C GLY A 61 19.72 -0.71 -4.71
N ASN A 62 19.32 0.46 -5.20
CA ASN A 62 19.61 0.91 -6.57
C ASN A 62 19.07 -0.03 -7.66
N VAL A 63 17.80 -0.39 -7.58
CA VAL A 63 17.14 -1.28 -8.53
C VAL A 63 15.86 -0.65 -9.05
N THR A 64 15.62 -0.80 -10.34
CA THR A 64 14.33 -0.49 -10.97
C THR A 64 13.71 -1.78 -11.51
N ILE A 65 12.53 -2.14 -11.06
CA ILE A 65 11.78 -3.33 -11.48
C ILE A 65 10.61 -2.90 -12.35
N LEU A 66 10.58 -3.38 -13.59
CA LEU A 66 9.59 -3.01 -14.61
C LEU A 66 8.68 -4.21 -14.95
N GLY A 67 7.79 -4.58 -14.03
CA GLY A 67 6.85 -5.70 -14.21
C GLY A 67 5.94 -5.55 -15.42
N GLN A 68 5.68 -4.33 -15.90
CA GLN A 68 4.91 -4.07 -17.11
C GLN A 68 5.54 -4.60 -18.39
N THR A 69 6.80 -5.00 -18.36
CA THR A 69 7.45 -5.64 -19.51
C THR A 69 7.09 -7.11 -19.65
N ALA A 70 6.51 -7.71 -18.61
CA ALA A 70 6.10 -9.11 -18.64
C ALA A 70 5.03 -9.34 -19.72
N PRO A 71 5.18 -10.37 -20.58
CA PRO A 71 4.19 -10.74 -21.56
C PRO A 71 2.80 -10.98 -20.93
N GLY A 72 1.73 -10.58 -21.63
CA GLY A 72 0.35 -10.71 -21.16
C GLY A 72 -0.16 -9.51 -20.35
N GLY A 73 0.72 -8.62 -19.89
CA GLY A 73 0.36 -7.35 -19.26
C GLY A 73 -0.19 -7.42 -17.85
N ALA A 74 -0.25 -8.61 -17.22
CA ALA A 74 -0.67 -8.79 -15.83
C ALA A 74 0.49 -8.57 -14.82
N GLY A 75 1.69 -8.29 -15.31
CA GLY A 75 2.90 -8.22 -14.49
C GLY A 75 3.40 -9.60 -14.06
N ILE A 76 4.08 -9.62 -12.93
CA ILE A 76 4.58 -10.85 -12.31
C ILE A 76 3.95 -11.02 -10.93
N THR A 77 3.48 -12.22 -10.65
CA THR A 77 2.96 -12.58 -9.31
C THR A 77 3.99 -13.40 -8.54
N LEU A 78 4.29 -12.95 -7.31
CA LEU A 78 5.10 -13.67 -6.35
C LEU A 78 4.20 -14.38 -5.34
N LYS A 79 4.36 -15.69 -5.20
CA LYS A 79 3.56 -16.56 -4.34
C LYS A 79 4.43 -17.26 -3.30
N ASN A 80 3.89 -17.64 -2.15
CA ASN A 80 4.54 -18.35 -1.06
C ASN A 80 5.69 -17.63 -0.35
N GLY A 81 5.92 -16.38 -0.67
CA GLY A 81 6.93 -15.55 -0.03
C GLY A 81 6.61 -14.09 -0.26
N LYS A 82 7.18 -13.23 0.56
CA LYS A 82 7.04 -11.77 0.42
C LYS A 82 8.18 -11.16 -0.39
N ILE A 83 7.92 -9.99 -0.89
CA ILE A 83 8.98 -9.10 -1.37
C ILE A 83 9.44 -8.22 -0.20
N GLY A 84 10.75 -8.19 0.03
CA GLY A 84 11.39 -7.40 1.06
C GLY A 84 12.25 -6.29 0.46
N MET A 85 12.19 -5.10 1.07
CA MET A 85 13.05 -3.98 0.72
C MET A 85 14.33 -4.08 1.55
N GLY A 86 15.44 -4.47 0.93
CA GLY A 86 16.74 -4.71 1.58
C GLY A 86 17.77 -3.63 1.36
N GLY A 87 17.40 -2.54 0.71
CA GLY A 87 18.27 -1.40 0.44
C GLY A 87 17.48 -0.18 0.01
N ASP A 88 18.18 0.93 -0.16
CA ASP A 88 17.58 2.20 -0.53
C ASP A 88 17.49 2.37 -2.05
N ASN A 89 16.69 3.34 -2.47
CA ASN A 89 16.65 3.80 -3.84
C ASN A 89 16.10 2.73 -4.81
N ILE A 90 14.88 2.25 -4.53
CA ILE A 90 14.23 1.18 -5.26
C ILE A 90 12.95 1.72 -5.93
N ILE A 91 12.74 1.36 -7.18
CA ILE A 91 11.50 1.60 -7.92
C ILE A 91 10.91 0.24 -8.32
N VAL A 92 9.68 -0.04 -7.91
CA VAL A 92 8.97 -1.27 -8.26
C VAL A 92 7.66 -0.92 -8.95
N ARG A 93 7.44 -1.51 -10.10
CA ARG A 93 6.23 -1.30 -10.89
C ARG A 93 5.63 -2.62 -11.37
N TYR A 94 4.31 -2.74 -11.31
CA TYR A 94 3.53 -3.85 -11.86
C TYR A 94 3.95 -5.23 -11.35
N ILE A 95 4.16 -5.33 -10.04
CA ILE A 95 4.45 -6.60 -9.35
C ILE A 95 3.30 -6.91 -8.39
N SER A 96 2.84 -8.16 -8.41
CA SER A 96 1.94 -8.70 -7.39
C SER A 96 2.72 -9.47 -6.34
N SER A 97 2.49 -9.19 -5.05
CA SER A 97 3.01 -9.97 -3.93
C SER A 97 1.84 -10.58 -3.16
N ARG A 98 1.73 -11.89 -3.24
CA ARG A 98 0.60 -12.66 -2.71
C ARG A 98 1.11 -13.95 -2.05
N PRO A 99 1.66 -13.85 -0.82
CA PRO A 99 2.25 -15.02 -0.15
C PRO A 99 1.24 -16.15 0.04
N GLY A 100 -0.03 -15.84 0.27
CA GLY A 100 -1.02 -16.86 0.58
C GLY A 100 -0.71 -17.57 1.89
N GLU A 101 -1.34 -18.71 2.13
CA GLU A 101 -1.05 -19.56 3.29
C GLU A 101 0.25 -20.35 3.05
N LYS A 102 1.38 -19.75 3.37
CA LYS A 102 2.67 -20.44 3.38
C LYS A 102 2.88 -21.17 4.70
N GLY A 103 2.15 -22.26 4.91
CA GLY A 103 2.25 -22.99 6.17
C GLY A 103 1.66 -22.21 7.34
N LYS A 104 2.04 -22.60 8.57
CA LYS A 104 1.56 -21.97 9.80
C LYS A 104 2.57 -20.91 10.26
N GLY A 105 2.22 -19.64 10.24
CA GLY A 105 3.09 -18.55 10.69
C GLY A 105 2.48 -17.19 10.47
N ASP A 106 3.14 -16.17 11.01
CA ASP A 106 2.73 -14.78 10.90
C ASP A 106 3.61 -14.11 9.82
N TYR A 107 3.02 -13.52 8.79
CA TYR A 107 3.78 -12.89 7.71
C TYR A 107 3.02 -11.79 6.98
N ASP A 108 3.82 -10.83 6.50
CA ASP A 108 3.38 -9.74 5.64
C ASP A 108 3.44 -10.15 4.16
N ALA A 109 2.73 -9.42 3.29
CA ALA A 109 2.89 -9.59 1.86
C ALA A 109 4.05 -8.76 1.29
N TRP A 110 4.30 -7.60 1.87
CA TRP A 110 5.40 -6.72 1.48
C TRP A 110 6.01 -6.09 2.72
N GLY A 111 7.31 -6.17 2.89
CA GLY A 111 7.95 -5.66 4.08
C GLY A 111 9.42 -5.32 3.87
N GLY A 112 10.10 -5.04 4.97
CA GLY A 112 11.54 -4.77 4.99
C GLY A 112 11.90 -3.73 6.02
N SER A 113 13.17 -3.73 6.41
CA SER A 113 13.69 -2.84 7.45
C SER A 113 14.60 -1.73 6.92
N ASN A 114 15.03 -1.79 5.65
CA ASN A 114 16.01 -0.89 5.08
C ASN A 114 15.69 -0.59 3.61
N GLY A 115 14.60 0.10 3.33
CA GLY A 115 14.16 0.41 1.98
C GLY A 115 13.74 1.86 1.81
N SER A 116 14.60 2.79 2.24
CA SER A 116 14.35 4.22 2.10
C SER A 116 14.43 4.68 0.64
N ASN A 117 13.83 5.84 0.35
CA ASN A 117 13.77 6.40 -1.00
C ASN A 117 13.22 5.40 -2.02
N SER A 118 11.99 4.92 -1.78
CA SER A 118 11.37 3.92 -2.62
C SER A 118 10.08 4.41 -3.29
N ILE A 119 9.82 3.88 -4.48
CA ILE A 119 8.55 4.07 -5.20
C ILE A 119 7.97 2.70 -5.49
N ILE A 120 6.73 2.50 -5.03
CA ILE A 120 5.90 1.35 -5.36
C ILE A 120 4.71 1.88 -6.17
N ASP A 121 4.63 1.46 -7.41
CA ASP A 121 3.72 2.03 -8.40
C ASP A 121 2.99 0.94 -9.17
N HIS A 122 1.66 1.00 -9.22
CA HIS A 122 0.82 0.01 -9.90
C HIS A 122 1.16 -1.42 -9.49
N CYS A 123 1.23 -1.68 -8.20
CA CYS A 123 1.45 -3.01 -7.65
C CYS A 123 0.15 -3.59 -7.07
N SER A 124 0.16 -4.89 -6.77
CA SER A 124 -0.95 -5.57 -6.11
C SER A 124 -0.42 -6.38 -4.94
N ILE A 125 -0.83 -6.05 -3.72
CA ILE A 125 -0.23 -6.56 -2.49
C ILE A 125 -1.34 -7.09 -1.60
N GLY A 126 -1.29 -8.37 -1.26
CA GLY A 126 -2.36 -8.93 -0.46
C GLY A 126 -2.15 -10.40 -0.12
N TRP A 127 -3.17 -11.01 0.52
CA TRP A 127 -3.17 -12.41 0.94
C TRP A 127 -2.09 -12.72 1.96
N ALA A 128 -1.78 -11.77 2.83
CA ALA A 128 -1.00 -11.99 4.05
C ALA A 128 -1.92 -12.03 5.26
N ASN A 129 -1.46 -12.68 6.30
CA ASN A 129 -2.21 -12.85 7.54
C ASN A 129 -1.78 -11.89 8.65
N ASP A 130 -0.76 -11.08 8.44
CA ASP A 130 -0.40 -9.93 9.29
C ASP A 130 -0.59 -8.64 8.45
N GLU A 131 0.40 -7.78 8.25
CA GLU A 131 0.26 -6.62 7.39
C GLU A 131 0.33 -6.99 5.91
N GLN A 132 -0.57 -6.39 5.12
CA GLN A 132 -0.41 -6.49 3.68
C GLN A 132 0.84 -5.71 3.23
N PHE A 133 1.10 -4.56 3.87
CA PHE A 133 2.24 -3.71 3.55
C PHE A 133 2.87 -3.16 4.85
N GLY A 134 4.10 -3.57 5.16
CA GLY A 134 4.79 -3.19 6.39
C GLY A 134 6.18 -2.59 6.15
N LEU A 135 6.27 -1.31 5.78
CA LEU A 135 7.53 -0.56 5.63
C LEU A 135 7.62 0.54 6.69
N TYR A 136 7.95 0.20 7.92
CA TYR A 136 7.83 1.13 9.04
C TYR A 136 9.08 1.30 9.93
N SER A 137 10.05 0.41 9.86
CA SER A 137 11.21 0.46 10.78
C SER A 137 12.16 1.60 10.45
N ASN A 138 13.15 1.35 9.60
CA ASN A 138 14.12 2.35 9.14
C ASN A 138 13.83 2.88 7.74
N ASN A 139 12.66 2.53 7.20
CA ASN A 139 12.24 2.96 5.87
C ASN A 139 11.73 4.40 5.92
N MET A 140 12.22 5.24 5.05
CA MET A 140 11.88 6.67 4.95
C MET A 140 11.65 7.07 3.50
N ASN A 141 10.93 8.17 3.30
CA ASN A 141 10.75 8.80 1.99
C ASN A 141 10.17 7.83 0.94
N GLN A 142 9.00 7.33 1.24
CA GLN A 142 8.32 6.35 0.37
C GLN A 142 7.24 7.03 -0.45
N THR A 143 7.10 6.62 -1.71
CA THR A 143 5.93 6.91 -2.52
C THR A 143 5.24 5.60 -2.86
N VAL A 144 3.94 5.49 -2.54
CA VAL A 144 3.10 4.36 -2.93
C VAL A 144 1.89 4.91 -3.67
N GLN A 145 1.75 4.50 -4.92
CA GLN A 145 0.70 5.05 -5.78
C GLN A 145 0.07 4.00 -6.66
N TYR A 146 -1.22 4.18 -6.99
CA TYR A 146 -2.00 3.30 -7.85
C TYR A 146 -1.85 1.81 -7.52
N THR A 147 -1.67 1.49 -6.24
CA THR A 147 -1.44 0.13 -5.74
C THR A 147 -2.70 -0.39 -5.07
N ILE A 148 -3.07 -1.64 -5.37
CA ILE A 148 -4.10 -2.36 -4.63
C ILE A 148 -3.44 -3.04 -3.43
N ILE A 149 -3.94 -2.76 -2.21
CA ILE A 149 -3.46 -3.32 -0.96
C ILE A 149 -4.62 -4.05 -0.28
N GLY A 150 -4.55 -5.35 -0.32
CA GLY A 150 -5.62 -6.26 0.09
C GLY A 150 -6.02 -7.22 -1.04
N PRO A 151 -6.98 -8.11 -0.78
CA PRO A 151 -7.59 -8.43 0.50
C PRO A 151 -6.59 -9.10 1.45
N SER A 152 -6.85 -8.98 2.77
CA SER A 152 -6.09 -9.70 3.79
C SER A 152 -6.60 -11.12 3.96
N ASP A 153 -5.75 -12.03 4.45
CA ASP A 153 -6.14 -13.35 4.96
C ASP A 153 -6.50 -13.22 6.45
N CYS A 154 -7.68 -12.70 6.72
CA CYS A 154 -8.11 -12.37 8.08
C CYS A 154 -8.40 -13.59 8.95
N VAL A 155 -8.81 -14.71 8.38
CA VAL A 155 -9.11 -15.95 9.09
C VAL A 155 -8.11 -17.01 8.67
N SER A 156 -6.99 -17.05 9.35
CA SER A 156 -5.83 -17.85 8.98
C SER A 156 -5.18 -18.51 10.20
N TYR A 157 -4.01 -19.06 9.99
CA TYR A 157 -3.17 -19.66 11.04
C TYR A 157 -2.33 -18.64 11.83
N HIS A 158 -2.70 -17.34 11.82
CA HIS A 158 -1.97 -16.35 12.60
C HIS A 158 -1.99 -16.68 14.10
N SER A 159 -0.84 -16.53 14.76
CA SER A 159 -0.63 -16.93 16.17
C SER A 159 -1.57 -16.23 17.16
N LYS A 160 -2.09 -15.05 16.80
CA LYS A 160 -3.01 -14.22 17.60
C LYS A 160 -4.49 -14.43 17.24
N GLY A 161 -4.83 -15.42 16.43
CA GLY A 161 -6.19 -15.63 15.92
C GLY A 161 -6.53 -14.72 14.74
N ALA A 162 -7.81 -14.32 14.57
CA ALA A 162 -8.24 -13.48 13.48
C ALA A 162 -7.40 -12.19 13.40
N HIS A 163 -6.64 -12.06 12.30
CA HIS A 163 -5.68 -11.00 12.06
C HIS A 163 -5.87 -10.52 10.61
N GLY A 164 -4.90 -9.95 9.94
CA GLY A 164 -5.06 -9.50 8.57
C GLY A 164 -5.27 -7.99 8.53
N PHE A 165 -4.16 -7.29 8.67
CA PHE A 165 -4.11 -5.85 8.72
C PHE A 165 -3.66 -5.24 7.38
N GLY A 166 -4.05 -3.98 7.15
CA GLY A 166 -3.71 -3.28 5.92
C GLY A 166 -2.27 -2.84 5.88
N VAL A 167 -2.01 -1.61 6.31
CA VAL A 167 -0.76 -0.91 6.05
C VAL A 167 -0.11 -0.41 7.32
N MET A 168 1.20 -0.59 7.44
CA MET A 168 2.06 0.13 8.39
C MET A 168 3.15 0.89 7.65
N PHE A 169 3.27 2.19 7.92
CA PHE A 169 4.38 2.99 7.40
C PHE A 169 5.08 3.76 8.53
N GLY A 170 6.32 4.13 8.28
CA GLY A 170 7.22 4.65 9.30
C GLY A 170 7.69 6.06 9.06
N LYS A 171 8.96 6.25 9.34
CA LYS A 171 9.66 7.53 9.40
C LYS A 171 9.75 8.25 8.05
N GLY A 172 10.12 9.52 8.11
CA GLY A 172 10.43 10.34 6.96
C GLY A 172 9.19 10.90 6.26
N GLU A 173 9.44 11.64 5.21
CA GLU A 173 8.40 12.22 4.38
C GLU A 173 7.87 11.14 3.44
N ASN A 174 6.58 10.87 3.50
CA ASN A 174 5.94 9.82 2.71
C ASN A 174 4.80 10.40 1.87
N SER A 175 4.57 9.82 0.69
CA SER A 175 3.46 10.18 -0.18
C SER A 175 2.72 8.93 -0.61
N TRP A 176 1.50 8.77 -0.09
CA TRP A 176 0.60 7.66 -0.39
C TRP A 176 -0.64 8.21 -1.07
N HIS A 177 -0.81 7.91 -2.35
CA HIS A 177 -1.91 8.48 -3.10
C HIS A 177 -2.44 7.54 -4.17
N HIS A 178 -3.74 7.67 -4.46
CA HIS A 178 -4.43 6.89 -5.48
C HIS A 178 -4.34 5.37 -5.29
N ASN A 179 -4.27 4.91 -4.04
CA ASN A 179 -4.25 3.50 -3.72
C ASN A 179 -5.66 3.00 -3.38
N LEU A 180 -5.92 1.72 -3.62
CA LEU A 180 -7.06 1.00 -3.09
C LEU A 180 -6.59 0.14 -1.90
N ILE A 181 -7.02 0.48 -0.68
CA ILE A 181 -6.80 -0.34 0.51
C ILE A 181 -8.12 -1.00 0.85
N CYS A 182 -8.19 -2.33 0.78
CA CYS A 182 -9.48 -3.02 0.88
C CYS A 182 -9.42 -4.31 1.69
N HIS A 183 -10.56 -4.64 2.31
CA HIS A 183 -10.78 -5.90 3.00
C HIS A 183 -9.67 -6.21 4.02
N SER A 184 -9.37 -5.25 4.89
CA SER A 184 -8.44 -5.42 5.99
C SER A 184 -9.13 -5.15 7.32
N LEU A 185 -8.86 -6.00 8.32
CA LEU A 185 -9.51 -5.93 9.62
C LEU A 185 -9.31 -4.57 10.30
N SER A 186 -8.10 -4.03 10.18
CA SER A 186 -7.66 -2.78 10.78
C SER A 186 -6.41 -2.28 10.04
N ARG A 187 -5.82 -1.18 10.50
CA ARG A 187 -4.60 -0.58 9.90
C ARG A 187 -4.79 -0.21 8.43
N ASN A 188 -5.87 0.48 8.12
CA ASN A 188 -6.14 1.01 6.78
C ASN A 188 -5.63 2.44 6.51
N PHE A 189 -4.80 3.04 7.35
CA PHE A 189 -3.40 2.70 7.67
C PHE A 189 -3.08 2.75 9.20
N ARG A 190 -1.85 2.34 9.58
CA ARG A 190 -1.27 2.60 10.89
C ARG A 190 0.03 3.39 10.73
N GLY A 191 0.03 4.61 11.23
CA GLY A 191 1.22 5.44 11.29
C GLY A 191 2.18 4.97 12.38
N LYS A 192 3.47 5.02 12.08
CA LYS A 192 4.60 4.86 13.01
C LYS A 192 5.57 6.02 12.86
N VAL A 193 5.04 7.20 12.60
CA VAL A 193 5.82 8.42 12.40
C VAL A 193 6.43 8.86 13.73
N VAL A 194 7.63 9.38 13.67
CA VAL A 194 8.35 9.97 14.81
C VAL A 194 8.82 11.36 14.40
N GLY A 195 8.42 12.37 15.15
CA GLY A 195 8.77 13.77 14.87
C GLY A 195 7.77 14.47 13.98
N THR A 196 8.23 15.45 13.21
CA THR A 196 7.41 16.38 12.41
C THR A 196 7.49 16.14 10.91
N TYR A 197 7.78 14.92 10.49
CA TYR A 197 7.80 14.58 9.07
C TYR A 197 6.43 14.77 8.43
N ALA A 198 6.41 15.34 7.23
CA ALA A 198 5.20 15.49 6.46
C ALA A 198 4.81 14.18 5.78
N MET A 199 3.52 13.89 5.75
CA MET A 199 2.97 12.76 5.05
C MET A 199 1.76 13.15 4.23
N ASP A 200 1.76 12.74 2.96
CA ASP A 200 0.57 12.74 2.12
C ASP A 200 -0.16 11.41 2.24
N PHE A 201 -1.41 11.45 2.67
CA PHE A 201 -2.40 10.42 2.45
C PHE A 201 -3.56 11.05 1.68
N VAL A 202 -3.44 11.03 0.35
CA VAL A 202 -4.23 11.90 -0.54
C VAL A 202 -4.86 11.08 -1.65
N ASN A 203 -6.15 11.29 -1.91
CA ASN A 203 -6.85 10.63 -3.01
C ASN A 203 -6.82 9.09 -2.98
N ASN A 204 -6.71 8.49 -1.80
CA ASN A 204 -6.81 7.04 -1.66
C ASN A 204 -8.27 6.60 -1.52
N VAL A 205 -8.53 5.36 -1.85
CA VAL A 205 -9.79 4.67 -1.59
C VAL A 205 -9.57 3.65 -0.49
N ILE A 206 -10.37 3.73 0.59
CA ILE A 206 -10.41 2.70 1.63
C ILE A 206 -11.77 2.02 1.55
N TYR A 207 -11.77 0.69 1.42
CA TYR A 207 -13.00 -0.09 1.28
C TYR A 207 -13.05 -1.25 2.26
N ASP A 208 -14.24 -1.47 2.85
CA ASP A 208 -14.57 -2.62 3.69
C ASP A 208 -13.55 -2.86 4.83
N TRP A 209 -13.26 -1.81 5.59
CA TRP A 209 -12.47 -1.95 6.83
C TRP A 209 -13.28 -2.70 7.90
N GLY A 210 -12.64 -3.53 8.70
CA GLY A 210 -13.32 -4.28 9.75
C GLY A 210 -13.69 -3.40 10.96
N SER A 211 -12.69 -2.99 11.73
CA SER A 211 -12.90 -2.28 13.00
C SER A 211 -12.40 -0.84 13.01
N GLN A 212 -11.35 -0.53 12.25
CA GLN A 212 -10.73 0.80 12.24
C GLN A 212 -10.17 1.16 10.88
N THR A 213 -10.19 2.45 10.57
CA THR A 213 -9.52 3.05 9.43
C THR A 213 -8.06 3.38 9.78
N ALA A 214 -7.73 4.64 10.03
CA ALA A 214 -6.38 5.08 10.34
C ALA A 214 -6.16 5.29 11.84
N TYR A 215 -5.01 4.88 12.36
CA TYR A 215 -4.57 5.15 13.74
C TYR A 215 -3.06 5.02 13.88
N GLY A 216 -2.54 5.34 15.05
CA GLY A 216 -1.12 5.14 15.38
C GLY A 216 -0.44 6.40 15.87
N THR A 217 0.85 6.54 15.53
CA THR A 217 1.64 7.75 15.76
C THR A 217 1.73 8.55 14.47
N PHE A 218 1.57 9.86 14.58
CA PHE A 218 1.47 10.76 13.43
C PHE A 218 2.55 11.84 13.50
N GLY A 219 2.75 12.53 12.40
CA GLY A 219 3.55 13.74 12.30
C GLY A 219 2.68 14.88 11.79
N HIS A 220 3.08 15.44 10.67
CA HIS A 220 2.32 16.45 9.94
C HIS A 220 1.59 15.76 8.77
N GLU A 221 0.32 15.48 8.96
CA GLU A 221 -0.48 14.68 8.02
C GLU A 221 -1.29 15.54 7.07
N ASN A 222 -1.12 15.35 5.78
CA ASN A 222 -2.05 15.79 4.74
C ASN A 222 -3.04 14.66 4.45
N TYR A 223 -4.19 14.65 5.10
CA TYR A 223 -5.24 13.66 4.88
C TYR A 223 -6.35 14.29 4.05
N VAL A 224 -6.22 14.18 2.72
CA VAL A 224 -6.97 15.04 1.79
C VAL A 224 -7.67 14.24 0.71
N ASN A 225 -8.94 14.56 0.50
CA ASN A 225 -9.75 14.05 -0.60
C ASN A 225 -9.72 12.51 -0.76
N ASN A 226 -9.64 11.78 0.35
CA ASN A 226 -9.76 10.33 0.34
C ASN A 226 -11.24 9.92 0.27
N TYR A 227 -11.51 8.77 -0.33
CA TYR A 227 -12.84 8.18 -0.43
C TYR A 227 -12.91 6.92 0.42
N LEU A 228 -13.71 6.94 1.49
CA LEU A 228 -13.89 5.81 2.39
C LEU A 228 -15.28 5.22 2.18
N LYS A 229 -15.32 3.98 1.73
CA LYS A 229 -16.57 3.24 1.51
C LYS A 229 -16.68 2.09 2.49
N ALA A 230 -17.68 2.13 3.36
CA ALA A 230 -18.00 1.00 4.21
C ALA A 230 -18.38 -0.21 3.35
N GLY A 231 -18.13 -1.41 3.85
CA GLY A 231 -18.48 -2.66 3.18
C GLY A 231 -19.17 -3.61 4.13
N PRO A 232 -19.45 -4.85 3.67
CA PRO A 232 -20.19 -5.84 4.48
C PRO A 232 -19.48 -6.23 5.78
N SER A 233 -18.15 -6.11 5.85
CA SER A 233 -17.37 -6.43 7.04
C SER A 233 -17.17 -5.24 7.99
N THR A 234 -17.57 -4.04 7.60
CA THR A 234 -17.40 -2.84 8.40
C THR A 234 -18.36 -2.86 9.59
N LYS A 235 -17.80 -3.00 10.79
CA LYS A 235 -18.57 -3.12 12.05
C LYS A 235 -18.54 -1.86 12.91
N GLY A 236 -18.05 -0.74 12.37
CA GLY A 236 -17.90 0.51 13.11
C GLY A 236 -16.64 1.26 12.66
N GLY A 237 -16.11 2.12 13.54
CA GLY A 237 -14.89 2.88 13.21
C GLY A 237 -15.09 3.88 12.07
N TYR A 238 -16.27 4.51 12.01
CA TYR A 238 -16.62 5.52 11.01
C TYR A 238 -15.89 6.85 11.25
N ASN A 239 -14.57 6.74 11.40
CA ASN A 239 -13.67 7.87 11.59
C ASN A 239 -12.63 7.88 10.46
N PHE A 240 -12.16 9.06 10.09
CA PHE A 240 -11.01 9.20 9.22
C PHE A 240 -9.71 8.90 9.97
N ILE A 241 -9.59 9.44 11.19
CA ILE A 241 -8.42 9.31 12.05
C ILE A 241 -8.85 8.93 13.47
N ASN A 242 -8.08 8.04 14.09
CA ASN A 242 -8.22 7.69 15.49
C ASN A 242 -6.90 7.98 16.23
N ILE A 243 -6.92 8.87 17.19
CA ILE A 243 -5.78 9.09 18.08
C ILE A 243 -5.78 7.98 19.13
N SER A 244 -4.70 7.22 19.19
CA SER A 244 -4.53 6.16 20.18
C SER A 244 -4.38 6.76 21.59
N SER A 245 -5.06 6.16 22.56
CA SER A 245 -4.90 6.54 23.97
C SER A 245 -3.45 6.33 24.43
N GLY A 246 -2.96 7.24 25.25
CA GLY A 246 -1.63 7.15 25.90
C GLY A 246 -0.43 7.56 25.05
N THR A 247 -0.63 8.06 23.84
CA THR A 247 0.46 8.64 23.04
C THR A 247 0.49 10.15 23.27
N ALA A 248 1.66 10.71 23.60
CA ALA A 248 1.84 12.15 23.69
C ALA A 248 1.71 12.76 22.28
N PRO A 249 0.74 13.63 22.02
CA PRO A 249 0.47 14.10 20.67
C PRO A 249 1.30 15.33 20.28
N GLU A 250 2.45 15.56 20.93
CA GLU A 250 3.21 16.81 20.84
C GLU A 250 3.47 17.34 19.44
N ASN A 251 3.51 16.44 18.45
CA ASN A 251 3.80 16.82 17.07
C ASN A 251 2.69 16.46 16.08
N TYR A 252 1.53 15.97 16.55
CA TYR A 252 0.47 15.55 15.64
C TYR A 252 -0.31 16.74 15.12
N LYS A 253 -0.21 16.97 13.83
CA LYS A 253 -0.96 18.02 13.12
C LYS A 253 -1.54 17.46 11.84
N PHE A 254 -2.77 17.86 11.54
CA PHE A 254 -3.52 17.35 10.40
C PHE A 254 -4.07 18.47 9.54
N TYR A 255 -3.75 18.45 8.26
CA TYR A 255 -4.54 19.12 7.24
C TYR A 255 -5.58 18.13 6.74
N LEU A 256 -6.77 18.17 7.35
CA LEU A 256 -7.85 17.20 7.16
C LEU A 256 -9.00 17.87 6.41
N THR A 257 -9.16 17.57 5.12
CA THR A 257 -10.16 18.25 4.29
C THR A 257 -10.59 17.42 3.08
N GLY A 258 -11.81 17.62 2.62
CA GLY A 258 -12.34 17.07 1.37
C GLY A 258 -12.56 15.56 1.36
N ASN A 259 -12.36 14.89 2.47
CA ASN A 259 -12.57 13.44 2.57
C ASN A 259 -14.05 13.11 2.56
N LYS A 260 -14.40 12.04 1.87
CA LYS A 260 -15.76 11.56 1.71
C LYS A 260 -15.93 10.18 2.34
N MET A 261 -17.01 9.98 3.09
CA MET A 261 -17.37 8.70 3.68
C MET A 261 -18.77 8.30 3.21
N VAL A 262 -18.90 7.04 2.77
CA VAL A 262 -20.16 6.52 2.22
C VAL A 262 -20.47 5.13 2.77
N ASN A 263 -21.76 4.79 2.71
CA ASN A 263 -22.27 3.45 2.97
C ASN A 263 -21.98 2.50 1.78
N PRO A 264 -22.20 1.18 1.93
CA PRO A 264 -21.99 0.21 0.83
C PRO A 264 -22.80 0.53 -0.44
N ASP A 265 -23.96 1.13 -0.31
CA ASP A 265 -24.83 1.57 -1.40
C ASP A 265 -24.47 2.93 -2.00
N ASN A 266 -23.31 3.49 -1.64
CA ASN A 266 -22.83 4.82 -2.00
C ASN A 266 -23.61 6.00 -1.42
N SER A 267 -24.59 5.80 -0.54
CA SER A 267 -25.22 6.90 0.18
C SER A 267 -24.21 7.60 1.10
N VAL A 268 -24.20 8.93 1.07
CA VAL A 268 -23.18 9.74 1.75
C VAL A 268 -23.44 9.80 3.26
N MET A 269 -22.41 9.52 4.05
CA MET A 269 -22.40 9.78 5.49
C MET A 269 -22.14 11.28 5.71
N SER A 270 -23.22 12.06 5.70
CA SER A 270 -23.17 13.52 5.64
C SER A 270 -22.44 14.15 6.83
N LYS A 271 -22.51 13.56 8.03
CA LYS A 271 -21.83 14.08 9.22
C LYS A 271 -20.32 14.19 9.00
N GLN A 272 -19.67 13.10 8.59
CA GLN A 272 -18.24 13.04 8.40
C GLN A 272 -17.81 13.75 7.11
N THR A 273 -18.60 13.64 6.06
CA THR A 273 -18.28 14.22 4.74
C THR A 273 -18.38 15.74 4.76
N ASN A 274 -19.44 16.30 5.35
CA ASN A 274 -19.63 17.75 5.36
C ASN A 274 -18.74 18.48 6.38
N ASN A 275 -18.33 17.76 7.44
CA ASN A 275 -17.34 18.23 8.39
C ASN A 275 -16.37 17.10 8.70
N ASN A 276 -15.20 17.10 8.08
CA ASN A 276 -14.25 16.02 8.24
C ASN A 276 -13.75 15.83 9.68
N TRP A 277 -13.77 16.89 10.48
CA TRP A 277 -13.42 16.83 11.90
C TRP A 277 -14.44 16.07 12.75
N SER A 278 -15.68 15.92 12.26
CA SER A 278 -16.65 15.00 12.85
C SER A 278 -16.31 13.52 12.69
N GLY A 279 -15.36 13.21 11.81
CA GLY A 279 -14.75 11.89 11.63
C GLY A 279 -13.37 11.76 12.29
N PHE A 280 -13.00 12.66 13.18
CA PHE A 280 -11.74 12.62 13.92
C PHE A 280 -12.01 12.18 15.36
N ASN A 281 -11.45 11.05 15.78
CA ASN A 281 -11.51 10.59 17.15
C ASN A 281 -10.29 11.12 17.91
N PHE A 282 -10.51 12.08 18.80
CA PHE A 282 -9.46 12.77 19.54
C PHE A 282 -8.79 11.91 20.64
N GLY A 283 -9.29 10.69 20.88
CA GLY A 283 -8.77 9.84 21.95
C GLY A 283 -9.10 10.39 23.35
N SER A 284 -8.27 10.01 24.32
CA SER A 284 -8.50 10.36 25.74
C SER A 284 -7.44 11.34 26.32
N ALA A 285 -6.58 11.89 25.50
CA ALA A 285 -5.46 12.74 25.94
C ALA A 285 -5.89 14.19 26.29
N GLY A 286 -7.16 14.54 26.09
CA GLY A 286 -7.71 15.85 26.48
C GLY A 286 -7.45 16.98 25.49
N TYR A 287 -6.95 16.66 24.28
CA TYR A 287 -6.76 17.64 23.20
C TYR A 287 -7.96 17.66 22.26
N ASP A 288 -8.21 18.80 21.66
CA ASP A 288 -9.32 19.04 20.76
C ASP A 288 -8.89 19.34 19.31
N GLU A 289 -9.85 19.69 18.47
CA GLU A 289 -9.63 20.06 17.09
C GLU A 289 -8.64 21.21 16.93
N ALA A 290 -8.74 22.22 17.78
CA ALA A 290 -7.85 23.39 17.68
C ALA A 290 -6.38 23.02 17.88
N TYR A 291 -6.11 22.01 18.70
CA TYR A 291 -4.77 21.49 18.88
C TYR A 291 -4.24 20.75 17.64
N TYR A 292 -5.04 19.88 17.04
CA TYR A 292 -4.61 19.02 15.92
C TYR A 292 -4.67 19.69 14.56
N ARG A 293 -5.49 20.71 14.39
CA ARG A 293 -5.78 21.32 13.09
C ARG A 293 -4.58 22.09 12.52
N SER A 294 -4.30 21.84 11.24
CA SER A 294 -3.58 22.75 10.35
C SER A 294 -4.55 23.38 9.35
N ASN A 295 -4.37 24.65 9.06
CA ASN A 295 -5.17 25.39 8.08
C ASN A 295 -4.60 25.32 6.66
N SER A 296 -3.43 24.72 6.49
CA SER A 296 -2.78 24.52 5.20
C SER A 296 -2.10 23.17 5.14
N HIS A 297 -1.91 22.65 3.93
CA HIS A 297 -1.14 21.41 3.74
C HIS A 297 0.34 21.64 4.10
N TYR A 298 0.99 20.56 4.48
CA TYR A 298 2.43 20.52 4.74
C TYR A 298 3.17 20.20 3.44
N PRO A 299 4.24 20.92 3.11
CA PRO A 299 5.04 20.61 1.94
C PRO A 299 5.85 19.32 2.15
N ILE A 300 6.00 18.55 1.08
CA ILE A 300 7.02 17.50 0.96
C ILE A 300 8.07 18.02 -0.01
N ASN A 301 9.28 18.26 0.48
CA ASN A 301 10.31 18.92 -0.31
C ASN A 301 11.36 17.93 -0.80
N VAL A 302 11.58 17.92 -2.10
CA VAL A 302 12.64 17.18 -2.77
C VAL A 302 13.51 18.17 -3.54
N ASN A 303 14.76 18.33 -3.13
CA ASN A 303 15.71 19.27 -3.75
C ASN A 303 15.16 20.70 -3.85
N GLY A 304 14.44 21.17 -2.83
CA GLY A 304 13.87 22.50 -2.78
C GLY A 304 12.55 22.68 -3.55
N VAL A 305 12.02 21.62 -4.14
CA VAL A 305 10.72 21.63 -4.83
C VAL A 305 9.69 20.93 -3.96
N ASN A 306 8.56 21.61 -3.71
CA ASN A 306 7.42 20.97 -3.05
C ASN A 306 6.74 19.99 -4.03
N VAL A 307 6.76 18.71 -3.67
CA VAL A 307 6.16 17.60 -4.44
C VAL A 307 4.93 16.99 -3.77
N SER A 308 4.40 17.62 -2.72
CA SER A 308 3.19 17.16 -2.05
C SER A 308 2.01 17.11 -3.02
N VAL A 309 1.33 15.97 -3.06
CA VAL A 309 0.10 15.78 -3.85
C VAL A 309 -1.05 16.63 -3.29
N ALA A 310 -0.98 16.99 -2.01
CA ALA A 310 -1.97 17.85 -1.37
C ALA A 310 -2.02 19.29 -1.90
N GLN A 311 -1.07 19.70 -2.75
CA GLN A 311 -1.11 21.02 -3.42
C GLN A 311 -2.25 21.14 -4.43
N ASN A 312 -2.49 20.06 -5.22
CA ASN A 312 -3.51 20.02 -6.28
C ASN A 312 -4.21 18.67 -6.28
N PRO A 313 -4.92 18.30 -5.20
CA PRO A 313 -5.57 17.01 -5.12
C PRO A 313 -6.80 16.96 -6.02
N GLU A 314 -7.10 15.81 -6.58
CA GLU A 314 -8.39 15.55 -7.21
C GLU A 314 -9.51 15.58 -6.16
N SER A 315 -10.76 15.75 -6.58
CA SER A 315 -11.88 15.50 -5.66
C SER A 315 -11.94 14.03 -5.23
N ALA A 316 -12.49 13.74 -4.06
CA ALA A 316 -12.63 12.36 -3.58
C ALA A 316 -13.40 11.46 -4.58
N ASP A 317 -14.40 11.99 -5.27
CA ASP A 317 -15.16 11.25 -6.29
C ASP A 317 -14.33 10.98 -7.56
N ALA A 318 -13.52 11.93 -8.00
CA ALA A 318 -12.60 11.72 -9.11
C ALA A 318 -11.53 10.69 -8.74
N ALA A 319 -10.96 10.80 -7.55
CA ALA A 319 -9.99 9.83 -7.02
C ALA A 319 -10.59 8.41 -6.96
N TYR A 320 -11.82 8.26 -6.47
CA TYR A 320 -12.50 6.97 -6.47
C TYR A 320 -12.58 6.37 -7.87
N SER A 321 -12.99 7.17 -8.85
CA SER A 321 -13.11 6.72 -10.25
C SER A 321 -11.74 6.32 -10.83
N ASN A 322 -10.72 7.15 -10.60
CA ASN A 322 -9.37 6.93 -11.11
C ASN A 322 -8.67 5.73 -10.46
N VAL A 323 -8.83 5.56 -9.14
CA VAL A 323 -8.29 4.39 -8.43
C VAL A 323 -8.90 3.10 -8.97
N LEU A 324 -10.22 3.04 -9.14
CA LEU A 324 -10.87 1.85 -9.70
C LEU A 324 -10.48 1.61 -11.17
N ALA A 325 -10.18 2.66 -11.91
CA ALA A 325 -9.77 2.55 -13.31
C ALA A 325 -8.30 2.11 -13.47
N TYR A 326 -7.39 2.53 -12.59
CA TYR A 326 -5.96 2.42 -12.87
C TYR A 326 -5.14 1.65 -11.82
N ALA A 327 -5.60 1.47 -10.58
CA ALA A 327 -4.81 0.78 -9.57
C ALA A 327 -4.62 -0.71 -9.87
N GLY A 328 -3.50 -1.28 -9.38
CA GLY A 328 -3.17 -2.70 -9.50
C GLY A 328 -2.08 -3.00 -10.53
N SER A 329 -1.66 -4.26 -10.58
CA SER A 329 -0.49 -4.69 -11.35
C SER A 329 -0.73 -4.92 -12.85
N GLY A 330 -1.97 -4.86 -13.32
CA GLY A 330 -2.26 -4.95 -14.76
C GLY A 330 -2.01 -3.63 -15.48
N ILE A 331 -1.37 -3.68 -16.66
CA ILE A 331 -1.10 -2.48 -17.48
C ILE A 331 -2.39 -1.79 -17.99
N ASN A 332 -3.51 -2.48 -17.92
CA ASN A 332 -4.85 -1.96 -18.19
C ASN A 332 -5.89 -2.83 -17.49
N ALA A 333 -7.15 -2.42 -17.50
CA ALA A 333 -8.23 -3.14 -16.83
C ALA A 333 -8.41 -4.59 -17.32
N ALA A 334 -8.18 -4.87 -18.62
CA ALA A 334 -8.35 -6.20 -19.20
C ALA A 334 -7.28 -7.17 -18.73
N SER A 335 -6.04 -6.69 -18.55
CA SER A 335 -4.87 -7.50 -18.16
C SER A 335 -4.70 -7.62 -16.64
N ARG A 336 -5.55 -6.99 -15.83
CA ARG A 336 -5.49 -7.14 -14.37
C ARG A 336 -5.64 -8.60 -13.95
N PRO A 337 -4.89 -9.06 -12.94
CA PRO A 337 -5.14 -10.35 -12.30
C PRO A 337 -6.60 -10.49 -11.83
N LYS A 338 -7.11 -11.73 -11.79
CA LYS A 338 -8.51 -11.99 -11.39
C LYS A 338 -8.88 -11.38 -10.05
N ILE A 339 -7.98 -11.48 -9.05
CA ILE A 339 -8.23 -10.93 -7.73
C ILE A 339 -8.34 -9.41 -7.75
N ASP A 340 -7.56 -8.72 -8.57
CA ASP A 340 -7.65 -7.27 -8.71
C ASP A 340 -8.99 -6.87 -9.33
N LYS A 341 -9.42 -7.57 -10.37
CA LYS A 341 -10.74 -7.38 -10.97
C LYS A 341 -11.86 -7.60 -9.95
N GLN A 342 -11.74 -8.65 -9.15
CA GLN A 342 -12.71 -8.99 -8.12
C GLN A 342 -12.81 -7.88 -7.06
N VAL A 343 -11.71 -7.47 -6.45
CA VAL A 343 -11.77 -6.45 -5.38
C VAL A 343 -12.20 -5.08 -5.89
N ILE A 344 -11.90 -4.75 -7.14
CA ILE A 344 -12.39 -3.53 -7.78
C ILE A 344 -13.92 -3.61 -7.97
N GLU A 345 -14.43 -4.74 -8.43
CA GLU A 345 -15.88 -4.92 -8.59
C GLU A 345 -16.59 -4.94 -7.23
N GLU A 346 -16.04 -5.63 -6.23
CA GLU A 346 -16.56 -5.62 -4.86
C GLU A 346 -16.59 -4.19 -4.28
N THR A 347 -15.53 -3.41 -4.52
CA THR A 347 -15.49 -1.99 -4.13
C THR A 347 -16.58 -1.18 -4.83
N ARG A 348 -16.80 -1.42 -6.13
CA ARG A 348 -17.82 -0.72 -6.92
C ARG A 348 -19.22 -1.04 -6.43
N THR A 349 -19.50 -2.31 -6.21
CA THR A 349 -20.85 -2.82 -5.88
C THR A 349 -21.17 -2.80 -4.38
N GLY A 350 -20.18 -2.59 -3.51
CA GLY A 350 -20.38 -2.63 -2.07
C GLY A 350 -20.50 -4.05 -1.52
N THR A 351 -19.85 -5.02 -2.15
CA THR A 351 -19.94 -6.47 -1.84
C THR A 351 -18.59 -7.03 -1.38
N GLY A 352 -18.49 -8.35 -1.23
CA GLY A 352 -17.30 -9.02 -0.69
C GLY A 352 -17.22 -8.93 0.83
N SER A 353 -16.14 -9.40 1.41
CA SER A 353 -15.88 -9.29 2.85
C SER A 353 -14.45 -9.66 3.21
N LEU A 354 -14.04 -9.41 4.45
CA LEU A 354 -12.74 -9.84 5.01
C LEU A 354 -12.53 -11.37 4.92
N THR A 355 -13.61 -12.13 5.06
CA THR A 355 -13.58 -13.59 5.04
C THR A 355 -14.27 -14.19 3.82
N GLY A 356 -14.86 -13.40 3.00
CA GLY A 356 -15.85 -13.58 1.94
C GLY A 356 -15.71 -14.73 0.98
N GLY A 357 -15.67 -15.96 1.45
CA GLY A 357 -15.61 -17.14 0.60
C GLY A 357 -14.29 -17.27 -0.18
N ARG A 358 -13.30 -16.45 0.17
CA ARG A 358 -11.94 -16.59 -0.35
C ARG A 358 -11.27 -17.70 0.42
N ASP A 359 -11.10 -18.82 -0.23
CA ASP A 359 -10.33 -19.93 0.33
C ASP A 359 -8.85 -19.70 -0.03
N PHE A 360 -8.14 -19.06 0.88
CA PHE A 360 -6.71 -18.80 0.71
C PHE A 360 -5.86 -20.06 0.79
N SER A 361 -6.39 -21.17 1.33
CA SER A 361 -5.71 -22.47 1.33
C SER A 361 -5.62 -23.06 -0.06
N THR A 362 -6.61 -22.75 -0.91
CA THR A 362 -6.70 -23.23 -2.29
C THR A 362 -6.00 -22.32 -3.30
N VAL A 363 -5.44 -21.19 -2.88
CA VAL A 363 -4.64 -20.29 -3.71
C VAL A 363 -3.34 -20.94 -4.22
N THR A 364 -3.25 -22.22 -4.12
CA THR A 364 -2.23 -23.02 -4.81
C THR A 364 -2.48 -23.10 -6.31
N ASP A 365 -3.68 -22.76 -6.77
CA ASP A 365 -4.04 -22.85 -8.17
C ASP A 365 -3.61 -21.57 -8.92
N SER A 366 -2.70 -21.69 -9.87
CA SER A 366 -2.30 -20.63 -10.78
C SER A 366 -3.50 -19.96 -11.46
N ALA A 367 -4.59 -20.71 -11.68
CA ALA A 367 -5.83 -20.21 -12.27
C ALA A 367 -6.55 -19.14 -11.43
N VAL A 368 -6.22 -18.98 -10.14
CA VAL A 368 -6.77 -17.93 -9.29
C VAL A 368 -5.88 -16.69 -9.27
N LEU A 369 -4.61 -16.85 -9.59
CA LEU A 369 -3.60 -15.79 -9.59
C LEU A 369 -3.45 -15.12 -10.96
N ASP A 370 -3.82 -15.82 -12.04
CA ASP A 370 -3.70 -15.35 -13.42
C ASP A 370 -4.92 -14.53 -13.91
#